data_323377be2ee689485b8a043aec58cdb6
#
_entry.id   323377be2ee689485b8a043aec58cdb6
#
_cell.length_a   1.000
_cell.length_b   1.000
_cell.length_c   1.000
_cell.angle_alpha   90.00
_cell.angle_beta   90.00
_cell.angle_gamma   90.00
#
_symmetry.space_group_name_H-M   'P 1'
#
loop_
_entity.id
_entity.type
_entity.pdbx_description
1 polymer ?
#
loop_
_entity_poly.entity_id
_entity_poly.type
_entity_poly.pdbx_seq_one_letter_code
_entity_poly.pdbx_strand_id
1 'polypeptide(L)'
;MNKFGIIGFPLRHTLSPSVWNLYFKKKKIKALYEKIETPPYKVPYFNDYTGLNVTTPWKEEILKYVDELDLLVIQVKNANTILIRSDKKVRAFNTDYYGFEKLMEGLNIDAENVVILGTGGAAKTCAIYFRNKGVANLCFLSRRRRGKIFNYRIVKYEDKETEQLLRSATVIVNATPCGWKGELPPIDFRQVKRAFLIDLQYGKASPFLKTGRKFGLEGIDGRKMFLYQAIGAGKIWFHDFNEECFKKCFYEIMEAYDDA
;
A
#
# COMPACT_ATOMS: atom_id res chain seq x y z
N MET A 1 4.62 9.06 -27.66
CA MET A 1 4.17 9.55 -26.34
C MET A 1 4.37 8.40 -25.36
N ASN A 2 5.10 8.63 -24.29
CA ASN A 2 5.31 7.58 -23.28
C ASN A 2 3.99 7.27 -22.56
N LYS A 3 3.73 5.98 -22.34
CA LYS A 3 2.53 5.54 -21.62
C LYS A 3 2.91 4.96 -20.25
N PHE A 4 2.19 5.40 -19.25
CA PHE A 4 2.24 4.90 -17.88
C PHE A 4 0.83 4.52 -17.43
N GLY A 5 0.71 3.81 -16.33
CA GLY A 5 -0.61 3.50 -15.83
C GLY A 5 -0.61 2.75 -14.50
N ILE A 6 -1.81 2.39 -14.07
CA ILE A 6 -2.03 1.49 -12.95
C ILE A 6 -2.86 0.30 -13.41
N ILE A 7 -2.34 -0.91 -13.18
CA ILE A 7 -3.04 -2.17 -13.44
C ILE A 7 -3.64 -2.72 -12.15
N GLY A 8 -4.92 -3.10 -12.20
CA GLY A 8 -5.67 -3.64 -11.07
C GLY A 8 -7.13 -3.90 -11.42
N PHE A 9 -7.91 -4.36 -10.43
CA PHE A 9 -9.36 -4.55 -10.60
C PHE A 9 -10.08 -4.71 -9.25
N PRO A 10 -11.16 -3.94 -8.99
CA PRO A 10 -11.56 -2.73 -9.70
C PRO A 10 -10.69 -1.52 -9.34
N LEU A 11 -10.60 -0.50 -10.22
CA LEU A 11 -9.80 0.72 -10.02
C LEU A 11 -10.68 1.96 -9.70
N ARG A 12 -11.67 1.80 -8.79
CA ARG A 12 -12.67 2.85 -8.51
C ARG A 12 -12.11 4.05 -7.73
N HIS A 13 -11.18 3.80 -6.79
CA HIS A 13 -10.74 4.78 -5.78
C HIS A 13 -9.30 5.29 -5.98
N THR A 14 -8.65 4.98 -7.10
CA THR A 14 -7.26 5.43 -7.32
C THR A 14 -7.19 6.87 -7.80
N LEU A 15 -6.37 7.68 -7.14
CA LEU A 15 -6.04 9.06 -7.52
C LEU A 15 -4.74 9.13 -8.34
N SER A 16 -4.04 8.01 -8.55
CA SER A 16 -2.76 7.99 -9.28
C SER A 16 -2.83 8.65 -10.65
N PRO A 17 -3.87 8.40 -11.49
CA PRO A 17 -3.96 9.07 -12.80
C PRO A 17 -4.05 10.59 -12.69
N SER A 18 -4.81 11.12 -11.73
CA SER A 18 -4.95 12.58 -11.54
C SER A 18 -3.63 13.21 -11.13
N VAL A 19 -2.91 12.61 -10.18
CA VAL A 19 -1.62 13.12 -9.69
C VAL A 19 -0.56 13.07 -10.80
N TRP A 20 -0.41 11.92 -11.48
CA TRP A 20 0.61 11.74 -12.51
C TRP A 20 0.37 12.62 -13.74
N ASN A 21 -0.87 12.72 -14.23
CA ASN A 21 -1.19 13.55 -15.38
C ASN A 21 -1.02 15.04 -15.06
N LEU A 22 -1.33 15.49 -13.83
CA LEU A 22 -1.04 16.85 -13.39
C LEU A 22 0.47 17.11 -13.36
N TYR A 23 1.27 16.16 -12.85
CA TYR A 23 2.72 16.25 -12.87
C TYR A 23 3.27 16.34 -14.30
N PHE A 24 2.81 15.48 -15.21
CA PHE A 24 3.23 15.52 -16.61
C PHE A 24 2.91 16.85 -17.28
N LYS A 25 1.70 17.38 -17.01
CA LYS A 25 1.28 18.71 -17.51
C LYS A 25 2.21 19.82 -16.99
N LYS A 26 2.45 19.88 -15.67
CA LYS A 26 3.30 20.92 -15.05
C LYS A 26 4.75 20.83 -15.52
N LYS A 27 5.27 19.62 -15.74
CA LYS A 27 6.64 19.40 -16.23
C LYS A 27 6.77 19.37 -17.75
N LYS A 28 5.66 19.58 -18.49
CA LYS A 28 5.62 19.52 -19.98
C LYS A 28 6.15 18.19 -20.53
N ILE A 29 5.96 17.09 -19.79
CA ILE A 29 6.34 15.73 -20.21
C ILE A 29 5.28 15.20 -21.18
N LYS A 30 5.69 14.76 -22.38
CA LYS A 30 4.78 14.14 -23.37
C LYS A 30 4.48 12.69 -22.97
N ALA A 31 3.68 12.51 -21.92
CA ALA A 31 3.27 11.21 -21.38
C ALA A 31 1.79 11.22 -20.95
N LEU A 32 1.23 10.03 -20.82
CA LEU A 32 -0.12 9.78 -20.32
C LEU A 32 -0.07 8.71 -19.24
N TYR A 33 -0.83 8.89 -18.15
CA TYR A 33 -1.05 7.88 -17.13
C TYR A 33 -2.52 7.49 -17.09
N GLU A 34 -2.81 6.20 -17.27
CA GLU A 34 -4.18 5.70 -17.41
C GLU A 34 -4.51 4.53 -16.47
N LYS A 35 -5.79 4.24 -16.31
CA LYS A 35 -6.28 3.05 -15.59
C LYS A 35 -6.35 1.86 -16.53
N ILE A 36 -5.79 0.72 -16.12
CA ILE A 36 -5.80 -0.53 -16.87
C ILE A 36 -6.56 -1.56 -16.04
N GLU A 37 -7.88 -1.58 -16.18
CA GLU A 37 -8.72 -2.54 -15.46
C GLU A 37 -8.55 -3.94 -16.03
N THR A 38 -7.82 -4.77 -15.31
CA THR A 38 -7.54 -6.17 -15.69
C THR A 38 -8.10 -7.12 -14.63
N PRO A 39 -9.25 -7.74 -14.89
CA PRO A 39 -9.81 -8.78 -14.02
C PRO A 39 -8.85 -9.97 -13.87
N PRO A 40 -8.93 -10.76 -12.77
CA PRO A 40 -8.01 -11.87 -12.49
C PRO A 40 -7.98 -12.98 -13.56
N TYR A 41 -9.04 -13.12 -14.35
CA TYR A 41 -9.14 -14.12 -15.43
C TYR A 41 -8.55 -13.64 -16.76
N LYS A 42 -8.06 -12.40 -16.85
CA LYS A 42 -7.39 -11.87 -18.05
C LYS A 42 -5.89 -11.79 -17.82
N VAL A 43 -5.12 -12.10 -18.86
CA VAL A 43 -3.66 -11.90 -18.83
C VAL A 43 -3.36 -10.40 -18.92
N PRO A 44 -2.49 -9.86 -18.05
CA PRO A 44 -2.10 -8.46 -18.14
C PRO A 44 -1.29 -8.20 -19.42
N TYR A 45 -1.65 -7.13 -20.12
CA TYR A 45 -0.92 -6.64 -21.28
C TYR A 45 -0.29 -5.29 -20.98
N PHE A 46 1.02 -5.17 -21.16
CA PHE A 46 1.76 -3.94 -20.81
C PHE A 46 2.91 -3.59 -21.77
N ASN A 47 3.02 -4.26 -22.93
CA ASN A 47 4.14 -4.07 -23.87
C ASN A 47 4.23 -2.66 -24.48
N ASP A 48 3.12 -1.91 -24.47
CA ASP A 48 3.07 -0.53 -24.99
C ASP A 48 3.39 0.53 -23.94
N TYR A 49 3.64 0.10 -22.69
CA TYR A 49 3.91 0.99 -21.58
C TYR A 49 5.41 1.14 -21.32
N THR A 50 5.79 2.27 -20.73
CA THR A 50 7.13 2.53 -20.20
C THR A 50 7.23 2.09 -18.74
N GLY A 51 6.14 2.24 -17.99
CA GLY A 51 6.10 1.82 -16.59
C GLY A 51 4.67 1.75 -16.08
N LEU A 52 4.42 0.85 -15.13
CA LEU A 52 3.10 0.67 -14.52
C LEU A 52 3.21 0.55 -13.01
N ASN A 53 2.25 1.13 -12.30
CA ASN A 53 1.94 0.68 -10.96
C ASN A 53 1.04 -0.57 -11.01
N VAL A 54 1.15 -1.40 -10.01
CA VAL A 54 0.39 -2.63 -9.87
C VAL A 54 -0.34 -2.63 -8.53
N THR A 55 -1.66 -2.86 -8.58
CA THR A 55 -2.49 -2.96 -7.38
C THR A 55 -3.28 -4.26 -7.36
N THR A 56 -4.13 -4.42 -6.35
CA THR A 56 -4.99 -5.60 -6.19
C THR A 56 -5.80 -5.89 -7.47
N PRO A 57 -5.92 -7.16 -7.89
CA PRO A 57 -5.37 -8.37 -7.27
C PRO A 57 -3.97 -8.77 -7.77
N TRP A 58 -3.32 -7.96 -8.58
CA TRP A 58 -2.17 -8.31 -9.41
C TRP A 58 -0.81 -8.28 -8.70
N LYS A 59 -0.69 -7.68 -7.51
CA LYS A 59 0.63 -7.46 -6.86
C LYS A 59 1.49 -8.73 -6.71
N GLU A 60 0.89 -9.88 -6.47
CA GLU A 60 1.59 -11.18 -6.38
C GLU A 60 1.65 -11.87 -7.74
N GLU A 61 0.54 -11.89 -8.47
CA GLU A 61 0.42 -12.59 -9.74
C GLU A 61 1.28 -11.98 -10.84
N ILE A 62 1.54 -10.67 -10.82
CA ILE A 62 2.36 -9.96 -11.82
C ILE A 62 3.78 -10.51 -11.91
N LEU A 63 4.28 -11.13 -10.84
CA LEU A 63 5.62 -11.72 -10.80
C LEU A 63 5.82 -12.85 -11.82
N LYS A 64 4.75 -13.45 -12.33
CA LYS A 64 4.78 -14.48 -13.38
C LYS A 64 5.03 -13.89 -14.77
N TYR A 65 4.94 -12.59 -14.94
CA TYR A 65 4.95 -11.87 -16.21
C TYR A 65 6.10 -10.86 -16.32
N VAL A 66 7.08 -10.95 -15.44
CA VAL A 66 8.27 -10.08 -15.42
C VAL A 66 9.55 -10.89 -15.55
N ASP A 67 10.58 -10.28 -16.14
CA ASP A 67 11.87 -10.94 -16.40
C ASP A 67 12.82 -10.81 -15.21
N GLU A 68 12.76 -9.71 -14.47
CA GLU A 68 13.69 -9.39 -13.41
C GLU A 68 12.96 -8.92 -12.15
N LEU A 69 13.42 -9.37 -10.99
CA LEU A 69 12.91 -8.97 -9.68
C LEU A 69 13.95 -8.15 -8.92
N ASP A 70 13.55 -7.03 -8.39
CA ASP A 70 14.36 -6.30 -7.41
C ASP A 70 14.49 -7.09 -6.10
N LEU A 71 15.57 -6.90 -5.36
CA LEU A 71 15.84 -7.63 -4.11
C LEU A 71 14.68 -7.53 -3.11
N LEU A 72 14.05 -6.36 -3.03
CA LEU A 72 12.93 -6.15 -2.13
C LEU A 72 11.69 -6.94 -2.59
N VAL A 73 11.44 -7.06 -3.90
CA VAL A 73 10.35 -7.88 -4.44
C VAL A 73 10.53 -9.35 -4.06
N ILE A 74 11.76 -9.85 -4.11
CA ILE A 74 12.09 -11.22 -3.68
C ILE A 74 11.73 -11.43 -2.20
N GLN A 75 12.01 -10.44 -1.34
CA GLN A 75 11.70 -10.52 0.08
C GLN A 75 10.19 -10.46 0.37
N VAL A 76 9.48 -9.48 -0.23
CA VAL A 76 8.06 -9.24 0.04
C VAL A 76 7.12 -10.14 -0.76
N LYS A 77 7.64 -10.79 -1.83
CA LYS A 77 6.90 -11.67 -2.75
C LYS A 77 5.70 -10.98 -3.41
N ASN A 78 5.84 -9.71 -3.71
CA ASN A 78 4.88 -8.92 -4.49
C ASN A 78 5.54 -7.67 -5.07
N ALA A 79 4.95 -7.13 -6.14
CA ALA A 79 5.37 -5.88 -6.77
C ALA A 79 4.21 -4.91 -6.88
N ASN A 80 4.49 -3.62 -6.74
CA ASN A 80 3.54 -2.54 -7.00
C ASN A 80 4.00 -1.59 -8.10
N THR A 81 5.18 -1.80 -8.66
CA THR A 81 5.76 -0.96 -9.71
C THR A 81 6.56 -1.83 -10.69
N ILE A 82 6.37 -1.63 -11.98
CA ILE A 82 7.17 -2.26 -13.04
C ILE A 82 7.74 -1.19 -13.97
N LEU A 83 8.92 -1.48 -14.50
CA LEU A 83 9.60 -0.73 -15.54
C LEU A 83 9.76 -1.63 -16.77
N ILE A 84 9.30 -1.17 -17.91
CA ILE A 84 9.50 -1.81 -19.21
C ILE A 84 10.64 -1.08 -19.91
N ARG A 85 11.78 -1.76 -20.10
CA ARG A 85 12.97 -1.19 -20.72
C ARG A 85 12.84 -1.14 -22.24
N SER A 86 13.77 -0.44 -22.89
CA SER A 86 13.83 -0.34 -24.34
C SER A 86 14.05 -1.71 -25.04
N ASP A 87 14.75 -2.63 -24.39
CA ASP A 87 14.93 -4.02 -24.82
C ASP A 87 13.70 -4.93 -24.57
N LYS A 88 12.58 -4.32 -24.15
CA LYS A 88 11.32 -4.96 -23.78
C LYS A 88 11.36 -5.83 -22.52
N LYS A 89 12.48 -5.94 -21.85
CA LYS A 89 12.54 -6.63 -20.55
C LYS A 89 11.78 -5.83 -19.48
N VAL A 90 11.07 -6.59 -18.66
CA VAL A 90 10.20 -6.07 -17.60
C VAL A 90 10.85 -6.34 -16.25
N ARG A 91 11.11 -5.27 -15.49
CA ARG A 91 11.65 -5.37 -14.14
C ARG A 91 10.63 -4.90 -13.10
N ALA A 92 10.46 -5.71 -12.04
CA ALA A 92 9.52 -5.46 -10.98
C ALA A 92 10.20 -4.87 -9.73
N PHE A 93 9.49 -3.93 -9.08
CA PHE A 93 9.90 -3.25 -7.85
C PHE A 93 8.77 -3.21 -6.83
N ASN A 94 9.12 -2.99 -5.58
CA ASN A 94 8.14 -2.72 -4.52
C ASN A 94 8.39 -1.36 -3.87
N THR A 95 7.74 -0.33 -4.36
CA THR A 95 7.82 1.03 -3.81
C THR A 95 6.87 1.25 -2.63
N ASP A 96 5.93 0.31 -2.34
CA ASP A 96 5.10 0.36 -1.15
C ASP A 96 5.94 0.28 0.13
N TYR A 97 7.05 -0.49 0.11
CA TYR A 97 7.97 -0.56 1.24
C TYR A 97 8.57 0.81 1.54
N TYR A 98 9.09 1.49 0.52
CA TYR A 98 9.61 2.85 0.66
C TYR A 98 8.53 3.82 1.16
N GLY A 99 7.30 3.72 0.61
CA GLY A 99 6.17 4.52 1.06
C GLY A 99 5.84 4.27 2.54
N PHE A 100 5.82 3.01 2.98
CA PHE A 100 5.54 2.65 4.37
C PHE A 100 6.68 3.06 5.31
N GLU A 101 7.94 2.88 4.90
CA GLU A 101 9.10 3.37 5.64
C GLU A 101 9.02 4.87 5.88
N LYS A 102 8.70 5.65 4.83
CA LYS A 102 8.51 7.11 4.95
C LYS A 102 7.29 7.48 5.79
N LEU A 103 6.22 6.69 5.78
CA LEU A 103 5.09 6.89 6.67
C LEU A 103 5.51 6.73 8.14
N MET A 104 6.27 5.69 8.44
CA MET A 104 6.77 5.40 9.80
C MET A 104 7.85 6.37 10.27
N GLU A 105 8.56 7.04 9.35
CA GLU A 105 9.65 7.96 9.66
C GLU A 105 9.15 9.18 10.45
N GLY A 106 9.74 9.41 11.61
CA GLY A 106 9.37 10.49 12.55
C GLY A 106 8.23 10.12 13.51
N LEU A 107 7.64 8.92 13.40
CA LEU A 107 6.71 8.41 14.40
C LEU A 107 7.50 7.74 15.54
N ASN A 108 7.38 8.30 16.74
CA ASN A 108 7.97 7.69 17.94
C ASN A 108 6.99 6.65 18.51
N ILE A 109 6.95 5.46 17.86
CA ILE A 109 6.00 4.41 18.18
C ILE A 109 6.74 3.19 18.70
N ASP A 110 6.30 2.68 19.85
CA ASP A 110 6.72 1.37 20.33
C ASP A 110 6.04 0.27 19.49
N ALA A 111 6.82 -0.38 18.63
CA ALA A 111 6.34 -1.45 17.73
C ALA A 111 6.71 -2.84 18.29
N GLU A 112 6.51 -3.09 19.57
CA GLU A 112 6.83 -4.38 20.20
C GLU A 112 5.89 -5.51 19.75
N ASN A 113 4.57 -5.24 19.75
CA ASN A 113 3.52 -6.20 19.40
C ASN A 113 2.66 -5.66 18.25
N VAL A 114 2.88 -6.18 17.05
CA VAL A 114 2.24 -5.70 15.82
C VAL A 114 1.14 -6.63 15.36
N VAL A 115 -0.04 -6.08 15.14
CA VAL A 115 -1.18 -6.79 14.53
C VAL A 115 -1.47 -6.18 13.15
N ILE A 116 -1.40 -7.00 12.09
CA ILE A 116 -1.72 -6.57 10.73
C ILE A 116 -3.07 -7.17 10.32
N LEU A 117 -4.03 -6.31 10.02
CA LEU A 117 -5.34 -6.72 9.52
C LEU A 117 -5.25 -6.93 8.00
N GLY A 118 -5.51 -8.19 7.56
CA GLY A 118 -5.37 -8.60 6.17
C GLY A 118 -4.08 -9.36 5.88
N THR A 119 -4.03 -10.03 4.71
CA THR A 119 -2.94 -10.93 4.30
C THR A 119 -2.50 -10.70 2.83
N GLY A 120 -2.90 -9.59 2.23
CA GLY A 120 -2.57 -9.23 0.85
C GLY A 120 -1.17 -8.60 0.70
N GLY A 121 -0.84 -8.15 -0.51
CA GLY A 121 0.47 -7.58 -0.83
C GLY A 121 0.90 -6.45 0.11
N ALA A 122 0.02 -5.47 0.39
CA ALA A 122 0.34 -4.38 1.31
C ALA A 122 0.63 -4.87 2.74
N ALA A 123 -0.17 -5.83 3.24
CA ALA A 123 0.07 -6.46 4.55
C ALA A 123 1.44 -7.16 4.61
N LYS A 124 1.82 -7.88 3.55
CA LYS A 124 3.14 -8.53 3.42
C LYS A 124 4.27 -7.49 3.43
N THR A 125 4.10 -6.38 2.73
CA THR A 125 5.08 -5.29 2.69
C THR A 125 5.29 -4.68 4.08
N CYS A 126 4.22 -4.38 4.82
CA CYS A 126 4.31 -3.91 6.20
C CYS A 126 5.01 -4.92 7.12
N ALA A 127 4.69 -6.21 6.99
CA ALA A 127 5.33 -7.25 7.80
C ALA A 127 6.84 -7.35 7.56
N ILE A 128 7.29 -7.23 6.29
CA ILE A 128 8.72 -7.19 5.97
C ILE A 128 9.39 -5.94 6.54
N TYR A 129 8.74 -4.77 6.51
CA TYR A 129 9.24 -3.57 7.16
C TYR A 129 9.48 -3.81 8.66
N PHE A 130 8.47 -4.29 9.38
CA PHE A 130 8.60 -4.55 10.82
C PHE A 130 9.65 -5.62 11.12
N ARG A 131 9.72 -6.69 10.31
CA ARG A 131 10.77 -7.71 10.43
C ARG A 131 12.18 -7.10 10.29
N ASN A 132 12.38 -6.24 9.29
CA ASN A 132 13.67 -5.58 9.05
C ASN A 132 14.03 -4.56 10.15
N LYS A 133 13.05 -4.09 10.92
CA LYS A 133 13.23 -3.28 12.13
C LYS A 133 13.38 -4.12 13.40
N GLY A 134 13.46 -5.45 13.30
CA GLY A 134 13.68 -6.36 14.43
C GLY A 134 12.44 -6.71 15.25
N VAL A 135 11.23 -6.39 14.78
CA VAL A 135 9.98 -6.75 15.47
C VAL A 135 9.79 -8.26 15.45
N ALA A 136 9.84 -8.88 16.62
CA ALA A 136 9.66 -10.32 16.79
C ALA A 136 8.18 -10.72 16.90
N ASN A 137 7.38 -9.93 17.58
CA ASN A 137 5.98 -10.24 17.86
C ASN A 137 5.07 -9.58 16.83
N LEU A 138 4.78 -10.31 15.75
CA LEU A 138 3.87 -9.89 14.70
C LEU A 138 2.90 -11.03 14.36
N CYS A 139 1.64 -10.68 14.15
CA CYS A 139 0.65 -11.60 13.60
C CYS A 139 -0.26 -10.92 12.58
N PHE A 140 -0.90 -11.75 11.74
CA PHE A 140 -1.91 -11.30 10.81
C PHE A 140 -3.29 -11.72 11.30
N LEU A 141 -4.29 -10.84 11.16
CA LEU A 141 -5.68 -11.21 11.30
C LEU A 141 -6.35 -11.35 9.94
N SER A 142 -7.08 -12.45 9.72
CA SER A 142 -7.72 -12.76 8.44
C SER A 142 -9.09 -13.41 8.64
N ARG A 143 -10.03 -13.15 7.71
CA ARG A 143 -11.35 -13.79 7.68
C ARG A 143 -11.29 -15.25 7.16
N ARG A 144 -10.35 -15.54 6.26
CA ARG A 144 -10.38 -16.79 5.48
C ARG A 144 -9.12 -17.64 5.59
N ARG A 145 -7.98 -17.04 5.90
CA ARG A 145 -6.68 -17.74 5.89
C ARG A 145 -6.28 -18.16 7.30
N ARG A 146 -5.62 -19.30 7.39
CA ARG A 146 -4.81 -19.76 8.53
C ARG A 146 -3.41 -20.12 8.04
N GLY A 147 -2.48 -20.36 8.94
CA GLY A 147 -1.10 -20.74 8.63
C GLY A 147 -0.11 -19.63 8.94
N LYS A 148 0.90 -19.45 8.10
CA LYS A 148 1.98 -18.47 8.31
C LYS A 148 2.29 -17.70 7.04
N ILE A 149 2.71 -16.44 7.21
CA ILE A 149 3.36 -15.59 6.21
C ILE A 149 4.68 -15.13 6.81
N PHE A 150 5.82 -15.41 6.16
CA PHE A 150 7.17 -15.06 6.64
C PHE A 150 7.46 -15.54 8.08
N ASN A 151 6.94 -16.73 8.46
CA ASN A 151 6.96 -17.31 9.80
C ASN A 151 6.03 -16.66 10.84
N TYR A 152 5.36 -15.56 10.54
CA TYR A 152 4.35 -14.95 11.40
C TYR A 152 3.00 -15.66 11.24
N ARG A 153 2.30 -15.88 12.35
CA ARG A 153 1.02 -16.60 12.37
C ARG A 153 -0.09 -15.78 11.72
N ILE A 154 -1.02 -16.48 11.07
CA ILE A 154 -2.29 -15.95 10.64
C ILE A 154 -3.35 -16.49 11.56
N VAL A 155 -4.08 -15.60 12.23
CA VAL A 155 -5.16 -15.88 13.17
C VAL A 155 -6.47 -15.40 12.55
N LYS A 156 -7.56 -16.10 12.77
CA LYS A 156 -8.86 -15.63 12.31
C LYS A 156 -9.45 -14.63 13.31
N TYR A 157 -10.24 -13.68 12.82
CA TYR A 157 -10.90 -12.69 13.67
C TYR A 157 -11.78 -13.30 14.77
N GLU A 158 -12.40 -14.46 14.50
CA GLU A 158 -13.28 -15.18 15.42
C GLU A 158 -12.54 -16.09 16.41
N ASP A 159 -11.22 -16.25 16.30
CA ASP A 159 -10.45 -17.09 17.21
C ASP A 159 -10.34 -16.42 18.60
N LYS A 160 -10.46 -17.21 19.67
CA LYS A 160 -10.40 -16.73 21.06
C LYS A 160 -9.12 -15.95 21.40
N GLU A 161 -7.99 -16.32 20.76
CA GLU A 161 -6.71 -15.63 20.96
C GLU A 161 -6.69 -14.21 20.39
N THR A 162 -7.58 -13.86 19.46
CA THR A 162 -7.65 -12.53 18.85
C THR A 162 -7.86 -11.42 19.88
N GLU A 163 -8.67 -11.67 20.90
CA GLU A 163 -8.89 -10.71 21.98
C GLU A 163 -7.57 -10.41 22.73
N GLN A 164 -6.79 -11.44 23.07
CA GLN A 164 -5.51 -11.26 23.74
C GLN A 164 -4.50 -10.51 22.85
N LEU A 165 -4.46 -10.84 21.54
CA LEU A 165 -3.60 -10.15 20.58
C LEU A 165 -3.93 -8.66 20.46
N LEU A 166 -5.22 -8.31 20.41
CA LEU A 166 -5.68 -6.92 20.38
C LEU A 166 -5.37 -6.17 21.68
N ARG A 167 -5.49 -6.83 22.84
CA ARG A 167 -5.19 -6.24 24.16
C ARG A 167 -3.71 -5.92 24.33
N SER A 168 -2.82 -6.76 23.80
CA SER A 168 -1.37 -6.60 23.90
C SER A 168 -0.76 -5.77 22.76
N ALA A 169 -1.54 -5.51 21.69
CA ALA A 169 -1.03 -4.78 20.54
C ALA A 169 -0.52 -3.38 20.89
N THR A 170 0.66 -3.04 20.40
CA THR A 170 1.23 -1.69 20.44
C THR A 170 1.07 -0.96 19.10
N VAL A 171 0.93 -1.72 18.00
CA VAL A 171 0.61 -1.20 16.66
C VAL A 171 -0.44 -2.08 16.00
N ILE A 172 -1.47 -1.48 15.41
CA ILE A 172 -2.45 -2.17 14.56
C ILE A 172 -2.46 -1.51 13.18
N VAL A 173 -2.15 -2.30 12.14
CA VAL A 173 -2.14 -1.83 10.73
C VAL A 173 -3.38 -2.36 10.02
N ASN A 174 -4.25 -1.48 9.54
CA ASN A 174 -5.33 -1.86 8.62
C ASN A 174 -4.78 -1.90 7.18
N ALA A 175 -4.47 -3.10 6.71
CA ALA A 175 -4.06 -3.39 5.34
C ALA A 175 -5.19 -4.11 4.54
N THR A 176 -6.43 -3.99 5.00
CA THR A 176 -7.62 -4.51 4.33
C THR A 176 -8.28 -3.44 3.46
N PRO A 177 -9.17 -3.79 2.52
CA PRO A 177 -10.01 -2.81 1.83
C PRO A 177 -11.16 -2.25 2.67
N CYS A 178 -11.33 -2.68 3.95
CA CYS A 178 -12.38 -2.17 4.83
C CYS A 178 -12.17 -0.69 5.13
N GLY A 179 -13.18 0.13 4.87
CA GLY A 179 -13.17 1.58 5.06
C GLY A 179 -13.60 2.35 3.81
N TRP A 180 -13.32 1.84 2.59
CA TRP A 180 -13.72 2.51 1.34
C TRP A 180 -15.22 2.69 1.17
N LYS A 181 -16.03 1.85 1.81
CA LYS A 181 -17.50 1.92 1.82
C LYS A 181 -18.07 2.20 3.21
N GLY A 182 -17.23 2.67 4.14
CA GLY A 182 -17.63 2.95 5.52
C GLY A 182 -17.61 1.74 6.46
N GLU A 183 -17.32 0.53 5.95
CA GLU A 183 -17.23 -0.67 6.78
C GLU A 183 -15.96 -0.69 7.64
N LEU A 184 -16.03 -1.37 8.79
CA LEU A 184 -14.88 -1.57 9.68
C LEU A 184 -14.28 -2.97 9.51
N PRO A 185 -12.95 -3.13 9.73
CA PRO A 185 -12.40 -4.46 9.96
C PRO A 185 -13.09 -5.07 11.19
N PRO A 186 -13.34 -6.40 11.20
CA PRO A 186 -14.11 -7.04 12.26
C PRO A 186 -13.26 -7.27 13.53
N ILE A 187 -12.83 -6.17 14.14
CA ILE A 187 -12.16 -6.15 15.45
C ILE A 187 -13.01 -5.41 16.47
N ASP A 188 -12.94 -5.84 17.73
CA ASP A 188 -13.56 -5.12 18.83
C ASP A 188 -12.59 -4.11 19.44
N PHE A 189 -12.79 -2.81 19.15
CA PHE A 189 -11.96 -1.73 19.66
C PHE A 189 -11.95 -1.63 21.19
N ARG A 190 -12.95 -2.16 21.89
CA ARG A 190 -12.97 -2.21 23.38
C ARG A 190 -11.83 -3.07 23.93
N GLN A 191 -11.32 -4.01 23.14
CA GLN A 191 -10.20 -4.87 23.50
C GLN A 191 -8.84 -4.20 23.27
N VAL A 192 -8.78 -3.14 22.45
CA VAL A 192 -7.52 -2.43 22.15
C VAL A 192 -7.23 -1.45 23.29
N LYS A 193 -6.08 -1.59 23.96
CA LYS A 193 -5.77 -0.78 25.16
C LYS A 193 -4.87 0.43 24.87
N ARG A 194 -3.85 0.27 24.00
CA ARG A 194 -2.81 1.30 23.80
C ARG A 194 -2.20 1.33 22.39
N ALA A 195 -2.80 0.65 21.43
CA ALA A 195 -2.19 0.54 20.10
C ALA A 195 -2.23 1.87 19.34
N PHE A 196 -1.13 2.18 18.64
CA PHE A 196 -1.14 3.16 17.58
C PHE A 196 -1.75 2.55 16.31
N LEU A 197 -2.69 3.26 15.70
CA LEU A 197 -3.43 2.77 14.54
C LEU A 197 -2.83 3.30 13.25
N ILE A 198 -2.58 2.42 12.28
CA ILE A 198 -2.14 2.78 10.94
C ILE A 198 -3.19 2.27 9.96
N ASP A 199 -3.85 3.18 9.24
CA ASP A 199 -4.75 2.81 8.15
C ASP A 199 -4.04 3.05 6.82
N LEU A 200 -3.83 2.00 6.02
CA LEU A 200 -3.20 2.16 4.71
C LEU A 200 -4.11 2.81 3.67
N GLN A 201 -5.38 3.03 4.01
CA GLN A 201 -6.28 3.83 3.19
C GLN A 201 -6.01 5.32 3.38
N TYR A 202 -6.41 6.11 2.40
CA TYR A 202 -6.27 7.55 2.38
C TYR A 202 -7.58 8.22 1.93
N GLY A 203 -7.74 9.51 2.24
CA GLY A 203 -8.91 10.30 1.88
C GLY A 203 -9.80 10.60 3.07
N LYS A 204 -11.08 10.96 2.80
CA LYS A 204 -12.04 11.39 3.82
C LYS A 204 -12.08 10.44 5.00
N ALA A 205 -11.97 11.01 6.16
CA ALA A 205 -11.88 10.40 7.49
C ALA A 205 -12.07 8.87 7.57
N SER A 206 -10.97 8.11 7.59
CA SER A 206 -10.96 6.67 7.80
C SER A 206 -11.94 6.24 8.91
N PRO A 207 -12.94 5.38 8.64
CA PRO A 207 -13.82 4.85 9.67
C PRO A 207 -13.06 4.11 10.77
N PHE A 208 -11.97 3.44 10.41
CA PHE A 208 -11.08 2.75 11.34
C PHE A 208 -10.43 3.71 12.34
N LEU A 209 -9.80 4.78 11.86
CA LEU A 209 -9.19 5.80 12.73
C LEU A 209 -10.24 6.60 13.51
N LYS A 210 -11.37 6.95 12.88
CA LYS A 210 -12.48 7.64 13.55
C LYS A 210 -13.04 6.81 14.71
N THR A 211 -13.17 5.50 14.51
CA THR A 211 -13.63 4.61 15.59
C THR A 211 -12.56 4.48 16.67
N GLY A 212 -11.29 4.27 16.30
CA GLY A 212 -10.19 4.20 17.27
C GLY A 212 -10.13 5.41 18.21
N ARG A 213 -10.29 6.62 17.66
CA ARG A 213 -10.33 7.88 18.46
C ARG A 213 -11.43 7.90 19.51
N LYS A 214 -12.59 7.28 19.26
CA LYS A 214 -13.66 7.16 20.27
C LYS A 214 -13.25 6.29 21.47
N PHE A 215 -12.25 5.45 21.30
CA PHE A 215 -11.64 4.61 22.34
C PHE A 215 -10.30 5.18 22.85
N GLY A 216 -9.97 6.44 22.53
CA GLY A 216 -8.75 7.10 23.00
C GLY A 216 -7.48 6.66 22.26
N LEU A 217 -7.58 6.02 21.09
CA LEU A 217 -6.44 5.56 20.31
C LEU A 217 -6.01 6.62 19.29
N GLU A 218 -4.71 6.80 19.18
CA GLU A 218 -4.09 7.66 18.16
C GLU A 218 -3.79 6.86 16.88
N GLY A 219 -3.63 7.56 15.76
CA GLY A 219 -3.28 6.90 14.51
C GLY A 219 -3.12 7.83 13.33
N ILE A 220 -2.63 7.27 12.24
CA ILE A 220 -2.32 7.95 10.99
C ILE A 220 -2.91 7.21 9.79
N ASP A 221 -3.29 7.96 8.74
CA ASP A 221 -3.77 7.40 7.48
C ASP A 221 -2.64 7.13 6.46
N GLY A 222 -3.00 6.53 5.33
CA GLY A 222 -2.08 6.12 4.28
C GLY A 222 -1.60 7.21 3.32
N ARG A 223 -1.96 8.49 3.50
CA ARG A 223 -1.61 9.58 2.57
C ARG A 223 -0.10 9.70 2.33
N LYS A 224 0.68 9.68 3.42
CA LYS A 224 2.15 9.75 3.33
C LYS A 224 2.72 8.53 2.63
N MET A 225 2.19 7.32 2.88
CA MET A 225 2.58 6.12 2.15
C MET A 225 2.23 6.22 0.67
N PHE A 226 1.03 6.71 0.32
CA PHE A 226 0.60 6.90 -1.07
C PHE A 226 1.51 7.89 -1.80
N LEU A 227 1.86 9.02 -1.18
CA LEU A 227 2.80 9.99 -1.75
C LEU A 227 4.17 9.35 -2.05
N TYR A 228 4.77 8.72 -1.04
CA TYR A 228 6.16 8.27 -1.18
C TYR A 228 6.32 7.01 -2.02
N GLN A 229 5.33 6.10 -2.08
CA GLN A 229 5.38 5.00 -3.05
C GLN A 229 5.33 5.54 -4.50
N ALA A 230 4.55 6.59 -4.74
CA ALA A 230 4.52 7.22 -6.07
C ALA A 230 5.82 7.97 -6.39
N ILE A 231 6.44 8.65 -5.43
CA ILE A 231 7.79 9.22 -5.58
C ILE A 231 8.81 8.12 -5.89
N GLY A 232 8.75 6.98 -5.20
CA GLY A 232 9.59 5.82 -5.48
C GLY A 232 9.43 5.33 -6.92
N ALA A 233 8.20 5.21 -7.42
CA ALA A 233 7.91 4.87 -8.82
C ALA A 233 8.48 5.92 -9.78
N GLY A 234 8.34 7.21 -9.47
CA GLY A 234 8.90 8.30 -10.26
C GLY A 234 10.41 8.22 -10.41
N LYS A 235 11.13 7.93 -9.34
CA LYS A 235 12.60 7.76 -9.35
C LYS A 235 13.05 6.54 -10.17
N ILE A 236 12.19 5.52 -10.30
CA ILE A 236 12.46 4.35 -11.15
C ILE A 236 12.23 4.67 -12.63
N TRP A 237 11.17 5.43 -12.95
CA TRP A 237 10.76 5.69 -14.32
C TRP A 237 11.49 6.86 -14.99
N PHE A 238 11.93 7.86 -14.21
CA PHE A 238 12.51 9.09 -14.73
C PHE A 238 13.87 9.39 -14.11
N HIS A 239 14.88 9.59 -14.94
CA HIS A 239 16.20 10.01 -14.49
C HIS A 239 16.15 11.37 -13.75
N ASP A 240 15.42 12.33 -14.31
CA ASP A 240 15.30 13.71 -13.77
C ASP A 240 13.95 13.92 -13.08
N PHE A 241 13.58 13.01 -12.18
CA PHE A 241 12.33 13.10 -11.43
C PHE A 241 12.35 14.28 -10.45
N ASN A 242 11.40 15.22 -10.62
CA ASN A 242 11.29 16.38 -9.73
C ASN A 242 10.32 16.09 -8.58
N GLU A 243 10.86 15.64 -7.46
CA GLU A 243 10.10 15.26 -6.27
C GLU A 243 9.26 16.41 -5.71
N GLU A 244 9.81 17.64 -5.65
CA GLU A 244 9.10 18.80 -5.11
C GLU A 244 7.91 19.21 -5.97
N CYS A 245 8.05 19.16 -7.30
CA CYS A 245 6.93 19.41 -8.20
C CYS A 245 5.86 18.31 -8.04
N PHE A 246 6.27 17.04 -7.85
CA PHE A 246 5.36 15.94 -7.66
C PHE A 246 4.57 16.06 -6.34
N LYS A 247 5.24 16.44 -5.24
CA LYS A 247 4.59 16.72 -3.95
C LYS A 247 3.52 17.80 -4.08
N LYS A 248 3.82 18.91 -4.77
CA LYS A 248 2.85 19.97 -5.01
C LYS A 248 1.63 19.46 -5.78
N CYS A 249 1.83 18.67 -6.84
CA CYS A 249 0.73 18.04 -7.59
C CYS A 249 -0.11 17.09 -6.71
N PHE A 250 0.56 16.31 -5.87
CA PHE A 250 -0.09 15.38 -4.97
C PHE A 250 -1.01 16.10 -3.99
N TYR A 251 -0.51 17.14 -3.30
CA TYR A 251 -1.30 17.88 -2.31
C TYR A 251 -2.47 18.62 -2.97
N GLU A 252 -2.28 19.23 -4.15
CA GLU A 252 -3.36 19.86 -4.92
C GLU A 252 -4.51 18.89 -5.24
N ILE A 253 -4.17 17.65 -5.64
CA ILE A 253 -5.19 16.62 -5.91
C ILE A 253 -5.83 16.10 -4.61
N MET A 254 -5.08 15.99 -3.52
CA MET A 254 -5.61 15.52 -2.24
C MET A 254 -6.58 16.53 -1.61
N GLU A 255 -6.27 17.83 -1.67
CA GLU A 255 -7.16 18.90 -1.23
C GLU A 255 -8.49 18.87 -2.01
N ALA A 256 -8.42 18.83 -3.35
CA ALA A 256 -9.61 18.73 -4.19
C ALA A 256 -10.44 17.44 -3.93
N TYR A 257 -9.78 16.34 -3.54
CA TYR A 257 -10.46 15.09 -3.18
C TYR A 257 -11.14 15.17 -1.82
N ASP A 258 -10.53 15.84 -0.85
CA ASP A 258 -11.08 16.00 0.49
C ASP A 258 -12.29 16.97 0.51
N ASP A 259 -12.35 17.94 -0.42
CA ASP A 259 -13.43 18.92 -0.56
C ASP A 259 -14.64 18.37 -1.32
N ALA A 260 -14.46 17.33 -2.17
CA ALA A 260 -15.51 16.72 -3.00
C ALA A 260 -16.32 15.66 -2.24
#